data_a4be7151a917dce21eb55355ffeb8f78
#
_entry.id   a4be7151a917dce21eb55355ffeb8f78
#
_cell.length_a   1.000
_cell.length_b   1.000
_cell.length_c   1.000
_cell.angle_alpha   90.00
_cell.angle_beta   90.00
_cell.angle_gamma   90.00
#
_symmetry.space_group_name_H-M   'P 1'
#
loop_
_entity.id
_entity.type
_entity.pdbx_description
1 polymer ?
#
loop_
_entity_poly.entity_id
_entity_poly.type
_entity_poly.pdbx_seq_one_letter_code
_entity_poly.pdbx_strand_id
1 'polypeptide(L)'
;MIAIVIPSLGEVDLQWSLCFSQVVRNTSHELTIFTSKHYRLDWARNLAVMEALKQQPSHLLFWDSDIIPCMVTKEGLQLFTRAIDYMLELNYPVVSAVYYTSKLLPNCFDYVGGKEIFRPVDLSELKGKRFFCDGVGLGFCLIDARVFSVIEPPWFEYKVELSKKANRYSIREVSEDLNFCLRLHKHGFKVFCLGELWCRHIHKFSILEPGKFELVPTR
;
A
#
# COMPACT_ATOMS: atom_id res chain seq x y z
N MET A 1 3.12 -5.06 19.76
CA MET A 1 2.16 -4.04 19.30
C MET A 1 2.41 -3.70 17.83
N ILE A 2 1.36 -3.54 17.04
CA ILE A 2 1.41 -3.10 15.64
C ILE A 2 0.77 -1.72 15.55
N ALA A 3 1.41 -0.80 14.86
CA ALA A 3 0.88 0.52 14.55
C ALA A 3 0.14 0.49 13.22
N ILE A 4 -1.15 0.79 13.20
CA ILE A 4 -1.92 0.98 11.96
C ILE A 4 -1.87 2.45 11.58
N VAL A 5 -1.33 2.74 10.41
CA VAL A 5 -1.21 4.09 9.84
C VAL A 5 -2.31 4.29 8.81
N ILE A 6 -3.26 5.18 9.10
CA ILE A 6 -4.41 5.48 8.23
C ILE A 6 -4.34 6.96 7.82
N PRO A 7 -3.79 7.28 6.64
CA PRO A 7 -3.92 8.63 6.10
C PRO A 7 -5.38 8.87 5.71
N SER A 8 -6.00 9.93 6.22
CA SER A 8 -7.41 10.21 5.97
C SER A 8 -7.68 11.71 5.93
N LEU A 9 -8.62 12.12 5.10
CA LEU A 9 -9.16 13.48 5.09
C LEU A 9 -10.26 13.70 6.15
N GLY A 10 -10.61 12.66 6.92
CA GLY A 10 -11.57 12.70 8.02
C GLY A 10 -12.92 12.05 7.71
N GLU A 11 -13.12 11.61 6.48
CA GLU A 11 -14.28 10.82 6.06
C GLU A 11 -13.82 9.43 5.62
N VAL A 12 -14.62 8.41 5.92
CA VAL A 12 -14.36 7.03 5.55
C VAL A 12 -15.64 6.37 5.03
N ASP A 13 -15.49 5.45 4.10
CA ASP A 13 -16.61 4.66 3.58
C ASP A 13 -17.15 3.70 4.64
N LEU A 14 -18.48 3.50 4.66
CA LEU A 14 -19.12 2.60 5.62
C LEU A 14 -18.66 1.15 5.43
N GLN A 15 -18.48 0.68 4.18
CA GLN A 15 -18.01 -0.68 3.92
C GLN A 15 -16.58 -0.86 4.45
N TRP A 16 -15.72 0.15 4.26
CA TRP A 16 -14.39 0.14 4.82
C TRP A 16 -14.43 0.10 6.36
N SER A 17 -15.27 0.92 7.00
CA SER A 17 -15.39 0.97 8.46
C SER A 17 -15.84 -0.38 9.05
N LEU A 18 -16.80 -1.04 8.41
CA LEU A 18 -17.27 -2.37 8.81
C LEU A 18 -16.15 -3.42 8.62
N CYS A 19 -15.44 -3.39 7.50
CA CYS A 19 -14.29 -4.24 7.25
C CYS A 19 -13.19 -4.03 8.30
N PHE A 20 -12.80 -2.77 8.53
CA PHE A 20 -11.79 -2.40 9.52
C PHE A 20 -12.14 -2.96 10.90
N SER A 21 -13.38 -2.76 11.36
CA SER A 21 -13.85 -3.30 12.63
C SER A 21 -13.74 -4.83 12.72
N GLN A 22 -14.03 -5.55 11.63
CA GLN A 22 -13.93 -7.02 11.62
C GLN A 22 -12.47 -7.48 11.62
N VAL A 23 -11.59 -6.86 10.84
CA VAL A 23 -10.16 -7.22 10.79
C VAL A 23 -9.48 -6.95 12.13
N VAL A 24 -9.73 -5.77 12.73
CA VAL A 24 -9.14 -5.38 14.03
C VAL A 24 -9.58 -6.31 15.15
N ARG A 25 -10.83 -6.80 15.15
CA ARG A 25 -11.32 -7.77 16.16
C ARG A 25 -10.75 -9.18 16.00
N ASN A 26 -10.29 -9.55 14.81
CA ASN A 26 -9.83 -10.90 14.50
C ASN A 26 -8.31 -11.06 14.55
N THR A 27 -7.55 -10.02 14.91
CA THR A 27 -6.12 -10.16 15.17
C THR A 27 -5.86 -10.52 16.63
N SER A 28 -4.82 -11.32 16.84
CA SER A 28 -4.32 -11.66 18.17
C SER A 28 -3.33 -10.64 18.74
N HIS A 29 -2.97 -9.64 17.95
CA HIS A 29 -1.95 -8.65 18.29
C HIS A 29 -2.54 -7.37 18.88
N GLU A 30 -1.81 -6.76 19.80
CA GLU A 30 -2.10 -5.42 20.28
C GLU A 30 -1.94 -4.43 19.14
N LEU A 31 -2.94 -3.59 18.93
CA LEU A 31 -3.00 -2.58 17.87
C LEU A 31 -3.09 -1.18 18.43
N THR A 32 -2.40 -0.25 17.79
CA THR A 32 -2.60 1.20 18.00
C THR A 32 -2.82 1.87 16.66
N ILE A 33 -3.79 2.78 16.58
CA ILE A 33 -4.20 3.44 15.34
C ILE A 33 -3.65 4.85 15.33
N PHE A 34 -2.97 5.21 14.24
CA PHE A 34 -2.44 6.53 13.98
C PHE A 34 -3.11 7.09 12.72
N THR A 35 -3.83 8.18 12.89
CA THR A 35 -4.44 8.89 11.75
C THR A 35 -3.80 10.25 11.62
N SER A 36 -3.62 10.72 10.42
CA SER A 36 -3.17 12.07 10.15
C SER A 36 -4.06 12.71 9.09
N LYS A 37 -4.69 13.81 9.46
CA LYS A 37 -5.54 14.59 8.56
C LYS A 37 -4.71 15.67 7.89
N HIS A 38 -4.24 15.43 6.69
CA HIS A 38 -3.52 16.40 5.89
C HIS A 38 -3.86 16.26 4.41
N TYR A 39 -3.95 17.39 3.70
CA TYR A 39 -4.25 17.38 2.26
C TYR A 39 -3.14 16.75 1.39
N ARG A 40 -1.89 16.81 1.87
CA ARG A 40 -0.76 16.16 1.22
C ARG A 40 -0.50 14.80 1.87
N LEU A 41 -0.57 13.76 1.07
CA LEU A 41 -0.44 12.38 1.54
C LEU A 41 0.95 12.07 2.11
N ASP A 42 2.02 12.63 1.50
CA ASP A 42 3.39 12.50 2.01
C ASP A 42 3.53 13.06 3.44
N TRP A 43 2.93 14.22 3.72
CA TRP A 43 2.94 14.80 5.06
C TRP A 43 2.11 13.96 6.04
N ALA A 44 0.91 13.51 5.61
CA ALA A 44 0.07 12.67 6.45
C ALA A 44 0.80 11.39 6.87
N ARG A 45 1.46 10.71 5.94
CA ARG A 45 2.22 9.50 6.22
C ARG A 45 3.43 9.76 7.12
N ASN A 46 4.22 10.80 6.85
CA ASN A 46 5.38 11.14 7.71
C ASN A 46 4.96 11.44 9.14
N LEU A 47 3.93 12.28 9.35
CA LEU A 47 3.44 12.61 10.68
C LEU A 47 2.92 11.39 11.43
N ALA A 48 2.13 10.54 10.79
CA ALA A 48 1.60 9.33 11.40
C ALA A 48 2.72 8.34 11.77
N VAL A 49 3.74 8.17 10.91
CA VAL A 49 4.90 7.32 11.21
C VAL A 49 5.73 7.89 12.36
N MET A 50 5.99 9.20 12.38
CA MET A 50 6.70 9.84 13.51
C MET A 50 6.01 9.57 14.85
N GLU A 51 4.69 9.71 14.91
CA GLU A 51 3.93 9.45 16.14
C GLU A 51 3.90 7.95 16.48
N ALA A 52 3.74 7.08 15.48
CA ALA A 52 3.76 5.64 15.67
C ALA A 52 5.10 5.15 16.24
N LEU A 53 6.22 5.60 15.71
CA LEU A 53 7.56 5.17 16.14
C LEU A 53 7.87 5.55 17.60
N LYS A 54 7.25 6.59 18.16
CA LYS A 54 7.37 6.93 19.58
C LYS A 54 6.86 5.83 20.52
N GLN A 55 5.92 5.01 20.03
CA GLN A 55 5.34 3.88 20.78
C GLN A 55 6.12 2.59 20.59
N GLN A 56 7.26 2.61 19.87
CA GLN A 56 8.12 1.46 19.61
C GLN A 56 7.38 0.22 19.07
N PRO A 57 6.58 0.35 18.01
CA PRO A 57 5.87 -0.79 17.44
C PRO A 57 6.86 -1.79 16.83
N SER A 58 6.47 -3.05 16.75
CA SER A 58 7.23 -4.06 15.98
C SER A 58 7.07 -3.86 14.47
N HIS A 59 5.87 -3.45 14.04
CA HIS A 59 5.52 -3.23 12.63
C HIS A 59 4.58 -2.04 12.48
N LEU A 60 4.61 -1.43 11.29
CA LEU A 60 3.63 -0.45 10.85
C LEU A 60 2.82 -1.05 9.70
N LEU A 61 1.50 -1.07 9.84
CA LEU A 61 0.57 -1.42 8.79
C LEU A 61 0.02 -0.13 8.17
N PHE A 62 0.40 0.17 6.95
CA PHE A 62 -0.26 1.21 6.16
C PHE A 62 -1.57 0.64 5.63
N TRP A 63 -2.66 1.33 5.90
CA TRP A 63 -4.00 0.94 5.49
C TRP A 63 -4.80 2.16 5.05
N ASP A 64 -4.90 2.36 3.74
CA ASP A 64 -5.67 3.46 3.18
C ASP A 64 -7.18 3.24 3.41
N SER A 65 -7.91 4.32 3.68
CA SER A 65 -9.32 4.28 4.10
C SER A 65 -10.32 3.91 2.99
N ASP A 66 -9.85 3.42 1.88
CA ASP A 66 -10.60 2.94 0.72
C ASP A 66 -10.17 1.53 0.25
N ILE A 67 -9.30 0.85 1.02
CA ILE A 67 -8.80 -0.48 0.70
C ILE A 67 -9.41 -1.54 1.63
N ILE A 68 -10.00 -2.59 1.05
CA ILE A 68 -10.58 -3.74 1.76
C ILE A 68 -9.76 -5.00 1.47
N PRO A 69 -9.08 -5.60 2.47
CA PRO A 69 -8.32 -6.83 2.26
C PRO A 69 -9.25 -8.04 2.02
N CYS A 70 -9.02 -8.74 0.92
CA CYS A 70 -9.76 -9.93 0.54
C CYS A 70 -8.82 -11.08 0.20
N MET A 71 -9.25 -12.30 0.49
CA MET A 71 -8.58 -13.53 0.04
C MET A 71 -9.17 -13.97 -1.29
N VAL A 72 -8.33 -14.38 -2.23
CA VAL A 72 -8.75 -15.03 -3.47
C VAL A 72 -9.22 -16.44 -3.16
N THR A 73 -10.48 -16.73 -3.45
CA THR A 73 -11.08 -18.06 -3.29
C THR A 73 -11.61 -18.58 -4.63
N LYS A 74 -12.11 -19.80 -4.65
CA LYS A 74 -12.77 -20.37 -5.85
C LYS A 74 -14.06 -19.63 -6.21
N GLU A 75 -14.73 -19.06 -5.20
CA GLU A 75 -15.98 -18.30 -5.34
C GLU A 75 -15.73 -16.80 -5.63
N GLY A 76 -14.48 -16.37 -5.72
CA GLY A 76 -14.08 -14.99 -5.94
C GLY A 76 -13.38 -14.36 -4.75
N LEU A 77 -13.43 -13.03 -4.62
CA LEU A 77 -12.81 -12.30 -3.52
C LEU A 77 -13.72 -12.29 -2.29
N GLN A 78 -13.21 -12.81 -1.18
CA GLN A 78 -13.90 -12.79 0.11
C GLN A 78 -13.13 -11.97 1.13
N LEU A 79 -13.83 -11.20 1.98
CA LEU A 79 -13.22 -10.44 3.07
C LEU A 79 -12.31 -11.34 3.92
N PHE A 80 -11.08 -10.92 4.11
CA PHE A 80 -10.11 -11.68 4.88
C PHE A 80 -9.81 -11.01 6.23
N THR A 81 -10.54 -11.39 7.25
CA THR A 81 -10.50 -10.78 8.58
C THR A 81 -9.20 -11.05 9.35
N ARG A 82 -8.42 -12.07 8.97
CA ARG A 82 -7.12 -12.39 9.57
C ARG A 82 -5.92 -11.85 8.78
N ALA A 83 -6.13 -10.82 7.96
CA ALA A 83 -5.11 -10.31 7.05
C ALA A 83 -3.84 -9.84 7.79
N ILE A 84 -3.98 -9.21 8.96
CA ILE A 84 -2.84 -8.73 9.76
C ILE A 84 -1.98 -9.89 10.24
N ASP A 85 -2.57 -10.87 10.92
CA ASP A 85 -1.86 -12.04 11.45
C ASP A 85 -1.17 -12.81 10.32
N TYR A 86 -1.89 -12.99 9.19
CA TYR A 86 -1.37 -13.67 8.02
C TYR A 86 -0.12 -13.00 7.43
N MET A 87 -0.10 -11.66 7.33
CA MET A 87 1.07 -10.93 6.82
C MET A 87 2.24 -11.02 7.80
N LEU A 88 1.99 -10.99 9.11
CA LEU A 88 3.03 -11.13 10.15
C LEU A 88 3.68 -12.50 10.17
N GLU A 89 2.91 -13.58 9.98
CA GLU A 89 3.40 -14.96 9.95
C GLU A 89 4.45 -15.19 8.86
N LEU A 90 4.47 -14.35 7.81
CA LEU A 90 5.43 -14.48 6.71
C LEU A 90 6.84 -13.99 7.05
N ASN A 91 6.98 -13.15 8.08
CA ASN A 91 8.26 -12.67 8.60
C ASN A 91 9.20 -12.02 7.56
N TYR A 92 8.64 -11.25 6.61
CA TYR A 92 9.41 -10.42 5.69
C TYR A 92 9.41 -8.95 6.13
N PRO A 93 10.49 -8.20 5.86
CA PRO A 93 10.59 -6.79 6.27
C PRO A 93 9.50 -5.89 5.67
N VAL A 94 9.06 -6.19 4.46
CA VAL A 94 7.99 -5.46 3.76
C VAL A 94 7.09 -6.46 3.08
N VAL A 95 5.80 -6.50 3.46
CA VAL A 95 4.78 -7.37 2.92
C VAL A 95 3.63 -6.53 2.40
N SER A 96 3.21 -6.73 1.16
CA SER A 96 2.11 -5.97 0.55
C SER A 96 1.02 -6.88 0.01
N ALA A 97 -0.23 -6.47 0.21
CA ALA A 97 -1.34 -6.98 -0.56
C ALA A 97 -1.33 -6.40 -1.98
N VAL A 98 -2.07 -7.04 -2.88
CA VAL A 98 -2.20 -6.64 -4.28
C VAL A 98 -3.56 -5.99 -4.53
N TYR A 99 -3.60 -4.91 -5.30
CA TYR A 99 -4.84 -4.26 -5.74
C TYR A 99 -4.61 -3.45 -7.02
N TYR A 100 -5.70 -3.04 -7.66
CA TYR A 100 -5.64 -2.04 -8.74
C TYR A 100 -5.88 -0.65 -8.19
N THR A 101 -5.08 0.31 -8.66
CA THR A 101 -5.25 1.74 -8.37
C THR A 101 -6.47 2.30 -9.13
N SER A 102 -6.89 3.51 -8.80
CA SER A 102 -7.97 4.20 -9.52
C SER A 102 -7.70 4.40 -11.03
N LYS A 103 -6.44 4.32 -11.45
CA LYS A 103 -6.03 4.36 -12.86
C LYS A 103 -6.02 2.99 -13.52
N LEU A 104 -6.55 1.97 -12.86
CA LEU A 104 -6.55 0.57 -13.31
C LEU A 104 -5.14 -0.02 -13.52
N LEU A 105 -4.15 0.55 -12.85
CA LEU A 105 -2.79 0.03 -12.82
C LEU A 105 -2.61 -0.83 -11.57
N PRO A 106 -1.85 -1.93 -11.64
CA PRO A 106 -1.50 -2.67 -10.44
C PRO A 106 -0.70 -1.78 -9.48
N ASN A 107 -0.85 -2.03 -8.18
CA ASN A 107 -0.06 -1.35 -7.16
C ASN A 107 1.37 -1.86 -7.03
N CYS A 108 1.79 -2.84 -7.85
CA CYS A 108 3.11 -3.49 -7.79
C CYS A 108 3.95 -3.07 -9.00
N PHE A 109 5.25 -2.79 -8.75
CA PHE A 109 6.15 -2.25 -9.75
C PHE A 109 7.54 -2.85 -9.63
N ASP A 110 8.19 -3.08 -10.79
CA ASP A 110 9.61 -3.39 -10.87
C ASP A 110 10.43 -2.15 -11.20
N TYR A 111 11.58 -2.01 -10.57
CA TYR A 111 12.53 -0.95 -10.87
C TYR A 111 13.32 -1.30 -12.14
N VAL A 112 13.22 -0.45 -13.14
CA VAL A 112 13.89 -0.68 -14.43
C VAL A 112 15.05 0.28 -14.68
N GLY A 113 15.25 1.25 -13.80
CA GLY A 113 16.34 2.25 -13.95
C GLY A 113 16.16 3.18 -15.16
N GLY A 114 17.19 3.95 -15.47
CA GLY A 114 17.22 4.84 -16.62
C GLY A 114 16.15 5.93 -16.58
N LYS A 115 15.41 6.08 -17.69
CA LYS A 115 14.33 7.08 -17.81
C LYS A 115 13.01 6.63 -17.18
N GLU A 116 12.79 5.35 -17.10
CA GLU A 116 11.65 4.70 -16.43
C GLU A 116 12.13 4.15 -15.10
N ILE A 117 11.73 4.78 -13.98
CA ILE A 117 12.14 4.36 -12.65
C ILE A 117 11.41 3.07 -12.27
N PHE A 118 10.09 3.02 -12.52
CA PHE A 118 9.24 1.87 -12.20
C PHE A 118 8.34 1.49 -13.36
N ARG A 119 8.16 0.19 -13.56
CA ARG A 119 7.21 -0.39 -14.51
C ARG A 119 6.16 -1.21 -13.75
N PRO A 120 4.86 -1.07 -14.04
CA PRO A 120 3.84 -1.92 -13.46
C PRO A 120 4.11 -3.40 -13.75
N VAL A 121 3.96 -4.24 -12.72
CA VAL A 121 4.04 -5.71 -12.87
C VAL A 121 2.76 -6.20 -13.53
N ASP A 122 2.85 -7.16 -14.45
CA ASP A 122 1.68 -7.82 -15.00
C ASP A 122 1.11 -8.80 -13.97
N LEU A 123 -0.05 -8.47 -13.40
CA LEU A 123 -0.71 -9.27 -12.39
C LEU A 123 -1.58 -10.40 -12.95
N SER A 124 -1.78 -10.49 -14.26
CA SER A 124 -2.67 -11.48 -14.88
C SER A 124 -2.25 -12.92 -14.54
N GLU A 125 -0.94 -13.18 -14.45
CA GLU A 125 -0.38 -14.50 -14.14
C GLU A 125 -0.01 -14.67 -12.65
N LEU A 126 -0.16 -13.62 -11.82
CA LEU A 126 0.30 -13.59 -10.43
C LEU A 126 -0.84 -13.74 -9.42
N LYS A 127 -2.09 -13.83 -9.88
CA LYS A 127 -3.24 -14.09 -9.01
C LYS A 127 -3.06 -15.40 -8.24
N GLY A 128 -3.15 -15.34 -6.92
CA GLY A 128 -2.94 -16.48 -6.03
C GLY A 128 -1.48 -16.89 -5.82
N LYS A 129 -0.52 -16.19 -6.41
CA LYS A 129 0.91 -16.46 -6.26
C LYS A 129 1.59 -15.40 -5.40
N ARG A 130 2.66 -15.81 -4.73
CA ARG A 130 3.55 -14.90 -3.99
C ARG A 130 4.75 -14.54 -4.86
N PHE A 131 5.15 -13.29 -4.83
CA PHE A 131 6.25 -12.78 -5.65
C PHE A 131 6.96 -11.61 -4.99
N PHE A 132 8.14 -11.26 -5.48
CA PHE A 132 8.84 -10.05 -5.07
C PHE A 132 8.72 -9.00 -6.15
N CYS A 133 8.61 -7.73 -5.74
CA CYS A 133 8.78 -6.57 -6.61
C CYS A 133 9.62 -5.49 -5.92
N ASP A 134 9.93 -4.42 -6.64
CA ASP A 134 10.80 -3.36 -6.14
C ASP A 134 10.00 -2.16 -5.59
N GLY A 135 8.71 -2.06 -5.88
CA GLY A 135 7.87 -0.97 -5.39
C GLY A 135 6.38 -1.32 -5.38
N VAL A 136 5.67 -0.70 -4.43
CA VAL A 136 4.23 -0.87 -4.24
C VAL A 136 3.56 0.44 -3.86
N GLY A 137 2.26 0.56 -4.16
CA GLY A 137 1.40 1.49 -3.45
C GLY A 137 1.13 0.98 -2.04
N LEU A 138 1.11 1.86 -1.05
CA LEU A 138 1.05 1.49 0.36
C LEU A 138 -0.38 1.36 0.93
N GLY A 139 -1.39 1.13 0.09
CA GLY A 139 -2.79 1.05 0.51
C GLY A 139 -3.11 -0.09 1.48
N PHE A 140 -2.36 -1.21 1.44
CA PHE A 140 -2.37 -2.26 2.47
C PHE A 140 -1.01 -2.94 2.50
N CYS A 141 -0.09 -2.39 3.32
CA CYS A 141 1.30 -2.80 3.35
C CYS A 141 1.82 -2.84 4.79
N LEU A 142 2.34 -4.00 5.21
CA LEU A 142 2.96 -4.22 6.51
C LEU A 142 4.47 -4.04 6.39
N ILE A 143 5.05 -3.21 7.26
CA ILE A 143 6.48 -2.88 7.24
C ILE A 143 7.05 -3.07 8.64
N ASP A 144 8.14 -3.83 8.77
CA ASP A 144 8.91 -3.95 10.01
C ASP A 144 9.41 -2.56 10.43
N ALA A 145 9.20 -2.19 11.69
CA ALA A 145 9.59 -0.86 12.21
C ALA A 145 11.09 -0.58 12.06
N ARG A 146 11.94 -1.62 12.05
CA ARG A 146 13.39 -1.49 11.85
C ARG A 146 13.76 -0.89 10.49
N VAL A 147 12.90 -1.03 9.47
CA VAL A 147 13.09 -0.40 8.15
C VAL A 147 13.19 1.11 8.28
N PHE A 148 12.38 1.72 9.15
CA PHE A 148 12.36 3.17 9.38
C PHE A 148 13.58 3.69 10.15
N SER A 149 14.36 2.82 10.78
CA SER A 149 15.65 3.19 11.38
C SER A 149 16.82 3.14 10.38
N VAL A 150 16.65 2.40 9.28
CA VAL A 150 17.65 2.30 8.20
C VAL A 150 17.46 3.41 7.17
N ILE A 151 16.21 3.81 6.93
CA ILE A 151 15.87 4.88 5.98
C ILE A 151 15.63 6.18 6.76
N GLU A 152 16.46 7.19 6.53
CA GLU A 152 16.33 8.48 7.20
C GLU A 152 15.05 9.24 6.81
N PRO A 153 14.42 9.99 7.76
CA PRO A 153 13.30 10.86 7.44
C PRO A 153 13.75 12.07 6.57
N PRO A 154 12.82 12.71 5.82
CA PRO A 154 11.45 12.31 5.65
C PRO A 154 11.34 11.04 4.82
N TRP A 155 10.52 10.08 5.25
CA TRP A 155 10.37 8.78 4.56
C TRP A 155 9.59 8.90 3.27
N PHE A 156 8.58 9.75 3.24
CA PHE A 156 7.65 9.95 2.13
C PHE A 156 7.78 11.34 1.55
N GLU A 157 8.08 11.43 0.26
CA GLU A 157 8.21 12.68 -0.48
C GLU A 157 7.79 12.48 -1.93
N TYR A 158 7.01 13.40 -2.47
CA TYR A 158 6.81 13.49 -3.92
C TYR A 158 8.08 13.99 -4.59
N LYS A 159 8.52 13.31 -5.63
CA LYS A 159 9.68 13.72 -6.41
C LYS A 159 9.24 14.22 -7.77
N VAL A 160 9.57 15.46 -8.09
CA VAL A 160 9.29 16.06 -9.38
C VAL A 160 10.58 16.14 -10.21
N GLU A 161 10.57 15.52 -11.37
CA GLU A 161 11.66 15.57 -12.34
C GLU A 161 11.26 16.38 -13.57
N LEU A 162 12.04 17.42 -13.87
CA LEU A 162 11.91 18.20 -15.09
C LEU A 162 12.89 17.66 -16.14
N SER A 163 12.39 17.30 -17.29
CA SER A 163 13.23 16.94 -18.42
C SER A 163 12.94 17.84 -19.62
N LYS A 164 14.00 18.22 -20.34
CA LYS A 164 13.90 19.00 -21.58
C LYS A 164 14.37 18.13 -22.73
N LYS A 165 13.49 17.90 -23.71
CA LYS A 165 13.84 17.25 -24.98
C LYS A 165 13.52 18.22 -26.10
N ALA A 166 14.54 18.58 -26.89
CA ALA A 166 14.44 19.61 -27.92
C ALA A 166 13.80 20.88 -27.33
N ASN A 167 12.68 21.34 -27.88
CA ASN A 167 11.95 22.53 -27.40
C ASN A 167 10.75 22.22 -26.48
N ARG A 168 10.65 20.98 -25.92
CA ARG A 168 9.56 20.60 -25.05
C ARG A 168 10.05 20.26 -23.65
N TYR A 169 9.39 20.80 -22.64
CA TYR A 169 9.55 20.40 -21.26
C TYR A 169 8.56 19.29 -20.94
N SER A 170 9.01 18.27 -20.25
CA SER A 170 8.14 17.26 -19.63
C SER A 170 8.36 17.23 -18.13
N ILE A 171 7.28 17.16 -17.39
CA ILE A 171 7.28 17.00 -15.94
C ILE A 171 6.94 15.54 -15.66
N ARG A 172 7.74 14.90 -14.81
CA ARG A 172 7.44 13.58 -14.28
C ARG A 172 7.37 13.69 -12.77
N GLU A 173 6.30 13.17 -12.22
CA GLU A 173 6.14 13.05 -10.78
C GLU A 173 6.27 11.57 -10.39
N VAL A 174 7.04 11.31 -9.35
CA VAL A 174 7.11 10.01 -8.66
C VAL A 174 6.36 10.18 -7.36
N SER A 175 5.37 9.32 -7.12
CA SER A 175 4.57 9.35 -5.91
C SER A 175 5.42 9.11 -4.67
N GLU A 176 4.93 9.54 -3.52
CA GLU A 176 5.64 9.44 -2.24
C GLU A 176 5.90 8.00 -1.83
N ASP A 177 4.98 7.07 -2.14
CA ASP A 177 5.11 5.64 -1.89
C ASP A 177 6.17 4.98 -2.78
N LEU A 178 6.18 5.27 -4.08
CA LEU A 178 7.21 4.77 -5.00
C LEU A 178 8.59 5.40 -4.71
N ASN A 179 8.65 6.66 -4.27
CA ASN A 179 9.91 7.27 -3.84
C ASN A 179 10.44 6.59 -2.57
N PHE A 180 9.56 6.27 -1.61
CA PHE A 180 9.93 5.45 -0.45
C PHE A 180 10.44 4.06 -0.89
N CYS A 181 9.73 3.38 -1.80
CA CYS A 181 10.17 2.09 -2.34
C CYS A 181 11.53 2.16 -3.08
N LEU A 182 11.81 3.26 -3.78
CA LEU A 182 13.13 3.48 -4.37
C LEU A 182 14.24 3.53 -3.29
N ARG A 183 13.95 4.11 -2.14
CA ARG A 183 14.88 4.14 -1.00
C ARG A 183 14.99 2.76 -0.36
N LEU A 184 13.89 1.99 -0.22
CA LEU A 184 13.93 0.58 0.17
C LEU A 184 14.86 -0.22 -0.73
N HIS A 185 14.66 -0.12 -2.05
CA HIS A 185 15.48 -0.81 -3.06
C HIS A 185 16.97 -0.46 -2.93
N LYS A 186 17.33 0.81 -2.75
CA LYS A 186 18.72 1.26 -2.54
C LYS A 186 19.37 0.68 -1.28
N HIS A 187 18.57 0.33 -0.26
CA HIS A 187 19.06 -0.33 0.96
C HIS A 187 18.93 -1.87 0.90
N GLY A 188 18.66 -2.43 -0.28
CA GLY A 188 18.59 -3.87 -0.50
C GLY A 188 17.29 -4.55 -0.07
N PHE A 189 16.26 -3.78 0.31
CA PHE A 189 14.94 -4.32 0.60
C PHE A 189 14.15 -4.57 -0.69
N LYS A 190 13.42 -5.68 -0.70
CA LYS A 190 12.39 -5.99 -1.69
C LYS A 190 11.05 -6.10 -1.02
N VAL A 191 9.97 -5.85 -1.75
CA VAL A 191 8.61 -6.01 -1.25
C VAL A 191 8.13 -7.42 -1.58
N PHE A 192 7.67 -8.14 -0.57
CA PHE A 192 7.03 -9.45 -0.74
C PHE A 192 5.54 -9.26 -0.95
N CYS A 193 5.06 -9.56 -2.14
CA CYS A 193 3.69 -9.34 -2.57
C CYS A 193 2.87 -10.63 -2.52
N LEU A 194 1.63 -10.49 -2.05
CA LEU A 194 0.69 -11.59 -1.84
C LEU A 194 -0.41 -11.56 -2.90
N GLY A 195 -0.23 -12.27 -4.02
CA GLY A 195 -1.25 -12.36 -5.07
C GLY A 195 -2.50 -13.14 -4.65
N GLU A 196 -2.46 -13.84 -3.51
CA GLU A 196 -3.63 -14.44 -2.86
C GLU A 196 -4.40 -13.46 -1.96
N LEU A 197 -3.72 -12.43 -1.41
CA LEU A 197 -4.35 -11.34 -0.66
C LEU A 197 -4.62 -10.18 -1.61
N TRP A 198 -5.79 -10.21 -2.21
CA TRP A 198 -6.18 -9.23 -3.23
C TRP A 198 -7.20 -8.25 -2.66
N CYS A 199 -6.80 -6.97 -2.51
CA CYS A 199 -7.69 -5.98 -1.95
C CYS A 199 -8.68 -5.42 -2.99
N ARG A 200 -9.90 -5.12 -2.54
CA ARG A 200 -10.82 -4.24 -3.27
C ARG A 200 -10.47 -2.79 -2.95
N HIS A 201 -10.44 -1.96 -3.97
CA HIS A 201 -10.26 -0.52 -3.85
C HIS A 201 -11.63 0.15 -3.98
N ILE A 202 -12.12 0.77 -2.93
CA ILE A 202 -13.40 1.47 -2.92
C ILE A 202 -13.19 2.83 -3.60
N HIS A 203 -13.60 2.91 -4.84
CA HIS A 203 -13.59 4.16 -5.59
C HIS A 203 -14.89 4.23 -6.39
N LYS A 204 -14.96 5.10 -7.39
CA LYS A 204 -16.06 5.10 -8.36
C LYS A 204 -16.25 3.73 -9.04
N PHE A 205 -15.25 2.86 -8.91
CA PHE A 205 -15.25 1.49 -9.43
C PHE A 205 -14.82 0.52 -8.33
N SER A 206 -15.53 -0.60 -8.16
CA SER A 206 -15.02 -1.77 -7.43
C SER A 206 -14.31 -2.70 -8.40
N ILE A 207 -13.03 -2.94 -8.19
CA ILE A 207 -12.27 -3.89 -8.97
C ILE A 207 -12.22 -5.20 -8.18
N LEU A 208 -13.00 -6.19 -8.63
CA LEU A 208 -13.12 -7.47 -7.93
C LEU A 208 -12.02 -8.44 -8.35
N GLU A 209 -11.65 -8.43 -9.61
CA GLU A 209 -10.67 -9.35 -10.19
C GLU A 209 -9.91 -8.72 -11.37
N PRO A 210 -8.70 -9.22 -11.70
CA PRO A 210 -8.02 -8.80 -12.92
C PRO A 210 -8.92 -8.95 -14.16
N GLY A 211 -9.12 -7.87 -14.89
CA GLY A 211 -9.93 -7.83 -16.12
C GLY A 211 -11.45 -7.79 -15.89
N LYS A 212 -11.94 -7.78 -14.65
CA LYS A 212 -13.35 -7.57 -14.34
C LYS A 212 -13.54 -6.27 -13.58
N PHE A 213 -14.35 -5.38 -14.11
CA PHE A 213 -14.67 -4.08 -13.52
C PHE A 213 -16.16 -4.02 -13.25
N GLU A 214 -16.53 -3.67 -12.05
CA GLU A 214 -17.90 -3.39 -11.67
C GLU A 214 -18.04 -1.90 -11.35
N LEU A 215 -18.87 -1.21 -12.13
CA LEU A 215 -19.27 0.17 -11.84
C LEU A 215 -20.19 0.17 -10.65
N VAL A 216 -19.77 0.70 -9.53
CA VAL A 216 -20.65 0.96 -8.39
C VAL A 216 -21.24 2.36 -8.59
N PRO A 217 -22.56 2.49 -8.78
CA PRO A 217 -23.18 3.81 -8.85
C PRO A 217 -22.94 4.52 -7.52
N THR A 218 -22.24 5.64 -7.56
CA THR A 218 -22.21 6.59 -6.44
C THR A 218 -23.59 7.21 -6.34
N ARG A 219 -24.33 6.92 -5.28
CA ARG A 219 -25.54 7.67 -4.92
C ARG A 219 -25.18 9.01 -4.35
#